data_71f58d07183dcfb61d815856324b26b8
#
_entry.id   71f58d07183dcfb61d815856324b26b8
#
_cell.length_a   1.000
_cell.length_b   1.000
_cell.length_c   1.000
_cell.angle_alpha   90.00
_cell.angle_beta   90.00
_cell.angle_gamma   90.00
#
_symmetry.space_group_name_H-M   'P 1'
#
loop_
_entity.id
_entity.type
_entity.pdbx_description
1 polymer ?
#
loop_
_entity_poly.entity_id
_entity_poly.type
_entity_poly.pdbx_seq_one_letter_code
_entity_poly.pdbx_strand_id
1 'polypeptide(L)'
;ASRGLGDVYKRQGLDRLKKEVQSVSAVSAGNQVLLEVQASYTTEPDNAVLFTAHTLYRIGSEGMELKNEVTNNSGLETIARVGQSFRLPAAFDTLTWYGKGPWETYADRKDAALIGLYTSSVAEQHVPFAVPCECGGHEDTRFAALSDGTHTVQIVGSDDFHFSALPYSIAEYRKATYEEELPEQTTGTWLILDAAHAGLGGDTGWTKNIHPEYRVCKGRYSYTFRFHFA
;
A
#
# COMPACT_ATOMS: atom_id res chain seq x y z
N ALA A 1 3.13 1.76 17.92
CA ALA A 1 3.90 2.95 17.69
C ALA A 1 3.16 4.05 16.91
N SER A 2 2.39 3.77 15.87
CA SER A 2 1.82 4.84 15.03
C SER A 2 0.40 5.31 15.39
N ARG A 3 -0.13 5.04 16.59
CA ARG A 3 -1.44 5.55 17.01
C ARG A 3 -1.55 7.07 16.86
N GLY A 4 -0.45 7.80 17.05
CA GLY A 4 -0.40 9.24 16.88
C GLY A 4 -0.80 9.71 15.49
N LEU A 5 -0.28 9.09 14.43
CA LEU A 5 -0.67 9.36 13.04
C LEU A 5 -2.09 8.88 12.76
N GLY A 6 -2.48 7.69 13.22
CA GLY A 6 -3.84 7.18 13.09
C GLY A 6 -4.90 8.12 13.63
N ASP A 7 -4.63 8.78 14.76
CA ASP A 7 -5.55 9.77 15.34
C ASP A 7 -5.61 11.08 14.54
N VAL A 8 -4.51 11.49 13.89
CA VAL A 8 -4.52 12.64 12.96
C VAL A 8 -5.42 12.33 11.77
N TYR A 9 -5.24 11.17 11.14
CA TYR A 9 -6.06 10.77 9.99
C TYR A 9 -7.55 10.62 10.34
N LYS A 10 -7.87 10.12 11.55
CA LYS A 10 -9.25 10.10 12.05
C LYS A 10 -9.85 11.50 12.18
N ARG A 11 -9.10 12.44 12.74
CA ARG A 11 -9.55 13.84 12.85
C ARG A 11 -9.73 14.52 11.50
N GLN A 12 -8.93 14.13 10.50
CA GLN A 12 -9.00 14.63 9.14
C GLN A 12 -10.06 13.92 8.29
N GLY A 13 -10.75 12.91 8.85
CA GLY A 13 -11.78 12.14 8.14
C GLY A 13 -11.23 11.16 7.10
N LEU A 14 -9.90 11.01 6.98
CA LEU A 14 -9.27 10.11 6.02
C LEU A 14 -9.57 8.63 6.30
N ASP A 15 -9.95 8.29 7.51
CA ASP A 15 -10.41 6.96 7.90
C ASP A 15 -11.82 6.63 7.42
N ARG A 16 -12.57 7.63 6.96
CA ARG A 16 -13.97 7.52 6.52
C ARG A 16 -14.14 7.98 5.08
N LEU A 17 -13.07 7.92 4.28
CA LEU A 17 -13.14 8.25 2.86
C LEU A 17 -14.13 7.31 2.16
N LYS A 18 -15.08 7.91 1.47
CA LYS A 18 -16.02 7.21 0.61
C LYS A 18 -15.53 7.30 -0.83
N LYS A 19 -15.29 6.13 -1.43
CA LYS A 19 -14.93 6.03 -2.85
C LYS A 19 -16.20 6.03 -3.68
N GLU A 20 -16.25 6.91 -4.67
CA GLU A 20 -17.31 6.98 -5.67
C GLU A 20 -16.70 6.77 -7.05
N VAL A 21 -17.13 5.71 -7.74
CA VAL A 21 -16.72 5.45 -9.11
C VAL A 21 -17.55 6.31 -10.06
N GLN A 22 -16.88 7.19 -10.79
CA GLN A 22 -17.51 8.14 -11.71
C GLN A 22 -17.73 7.52 -13.09
N SER A 23 -16.77 6.73 -13.55
CA SER A 23 -16.87 6.03 -14.82
C SER A 23 -16.03 4.76 -14.83
N VAL A 24 -16.48 3.77 -15.59
CA VAL A 24 -15.73 2.56 -15.94
C VAL A 24 -15.93 2.30 -17.42
N SER A 25 -14.85 2.12 -18.14
CA SER A 25 -14.90 1.67 -19.53
C SER A 25 -13.95 0.49 -19.74
N ALA A 26 -14.33 -0.45 -20.57
CA ALA A 26 -13.52 -1.60 -20.94
C ALA A 26 -13.56 -1.79 -22.46
N VAL A 27 -12.37 -1.95 -23.06
CA VAL A 27 -12.21 -2.13 -24.50
C VAL A 27 -11.25 -3.28 -24.78
N SER A 28 -11.62 -4.19 -25.68
CA SER A 28 -10.71 -5.20 -26.21
C SER A 28 -9.74 -4.56 -27.22
N ALA A 29 -8.45 -4.78 -27.02
CA ALA A 29 -7.37 -4.29 -27.86
C ALA A 29 -6.43 -5.46 -28.25
N GLY A 30 -6.76 -6.14 -29.32
CA GLY A 30 -6.06 -7.36 -29.72
C GLY A 30 -6.24 -8.49 -28.69
N ASN A 31 -5.16 -8.98 -28.13
CA ASN A 31 -5.15 -10.01 -27.08
C ASN A 31 -5.16 -9.42 -25.65
N GLN A 32 -5.43 -8.14 -25.52
CA GLN A 32 -5.47 -7.45 -24.22
C GLN A 32 -6.83 -6.81 -23.98
N VAL A 33 -7.14 -6.56 -22.71
CA VAL A 33 -8.25 -5.72 -22.27
C VAL A 33 -7.70 -4.45 -21.66
N LEU A 34 -8.18 -3.31 -22.13
CA LEU A 34 -7.93 -2.01 -21.53
C LEU A 34 -9.13 -1.67 -20.66
N LEU A 35 -8.91 -1.48 -19.37
CA LEU A 35 -9.93 -1.06 -18.42
C LEU A 35 -9.53 0.31 -17.85
N GLU A 36 -10.42 1.29 -17.95
CA GLU A 36 -10.24 2.63 -17.42
C GLU A 36 -11.25 2.87 -16.32
N VAL A 37 -10.79 3.41 -15.19
CA VAL A 37 -11.62 3.71 -14.02
C VAL A 37 -11.32 5.13 -13.56
N GLN A 38 -12.37 5.94 -13.40
CA GLN A 38 -12.29 7.25 -12.76
C GLN A 38 -13.07 7.20 -11.45
N ALA A 39 -12.46 7.69 -10.38
CA ALA A 39 -13.06 7.71 -9.05
C ALA A 39 -12.74 9.00 -8.31
N SER A 40 -13.66 9.42 -7.44
CA SER A 40 -13.45 10.45 -6.44
C SER A 40 -13.53 9.85 -5.03
N TYR A 41 -12.89 10.53 -4.10
CA TYR A 41 -12.90 10.18 -2.68
C TYR A 41 -13.37 11.40 -1.89
N THR A 42 -14.44 11.21 -1.16
CA THR A 42 -15.11 12.26 -0.40
C THR A 42 -15.06 11.97 1.09
N THR A 43 -15.24 13.00 1.92
CA THR A 43 -15.41 12.84 3.38
C THR A 43 -16.80 13.31 3.80
N GLU A 44 -17.32 12.75 4.88
CA GLU A 44 -18.50 13.26 5.57
C GLU A 44 -18.10 14.34 6.61
N PRO A 45 -18.97 15.32 6.91
CA PRO A 45 -20.34 15.48 6.40
C PRO A 45 -20.45 16.26 5.08
N ASP A 46 -19.39 16.96 4.67
CA ASP A 46 -19.48 18.00 3.64
C ASP A 46 -19.43 17.43 2.21
N ASN A 47 -19.22 16.15 2.02
CA ASN A 47 -18.99 15.47 0.73
C ASN A 47 -17.91 16.17 -0.12
N ALA A 48 -16.95 16.83 0.52
CA ALA A 48 -15.85 17.46 -0.17
C ALA A 48 -14.98 16.41 -0.88
N VAL A 49 -14.70 16.62 -2.16
CA VAL A 49 -13.80 15.76 -2.93
C VAL A 49 -12.37 16.06 -2.53
N LEU A 50 -11.79 15.20 -1.74
CA LEU A 50 -10.40 15.34 -1.28
C LEU A 50 -9.40 14.76 -2.29
N PHE A 51 -9.78 13.68 -2.97
CA PHE A 51 -8.90 13.04 -3.96
C PHE A 51 -9.70 12.64 -5.18
N THR A 52 -9.02 12.64 -6.33
CA THR A 52 -9.51 11.98 -7.55
C THR A 52 -8.46 11.01 -8.03
N ALA A 53 -8.89 9.89 -8.62
CA ALA A 53 -8.00 8.90 -9.19
C ALA A 53 -8.46 8.52 -10.61
N HIS A 54 -7.50 8.43 -11.51
CA HIS A 54 -7.66 7.91 -12.85
C HIS A 54 -6.75 6.71 -13.01
N THR A 55 -7.33 5.52 -13.13
CA THR A 55 -6.60 4.25 -13.17
C THR A 55 -6.83 3.58 -14.51
N LEU A 56 -5.73 3.21 -15.17
CA LEU A 56 -5.71 2.44 -16.42
C LEU A 56 -5.12 1.06 -16.12
N TYR A 57 -5.85 0.02 -16.47
CA TYR A 57 -5.37 -1.35 -16.47
C TYR A 57 -5.23 -1.83 -17.90
N ARG A 58 -4.07 -2.42 -18.20
CA ARG A 58 -3.83 -3.18 -19.42
C ARG A 58 -3.62 -4.62 -19.02
N ILE A 59 -4.56 -5.49 -19.33
CA ILE A 59 -4.60 -6.88 -18.88
C ILE A 59 -4.39 -7.80 -20.08
N GLY A 60 -3.40 -8.66 -20.02
CA GLY A 60 -3.08 -9.68 -21.03
C GLY A 60 -2.83 -11.04 -20.39
N SER A 61 -2.49 -12.04 -21.21
CA SER A 61 -2.24 -13.41 -20.75
C SER A 61 -1.01 -13.54 -19.84
N GLU A 62 -0.02 -12.66 -19.99
CA GLU A 62 1.26 -12.74 -19.27
C GLU A 62 1.30 -11.81 -18.06
N GLY A 63 0.26 -11.00 -17.84
CA GLY A 63 0.24 -10.08 -16.72
C GLY A 63 -0.67 -8.89 -16.89
N MET A 64 -0.44 -7.90 -16.04
CA MET A 64 -1.21 -6.68 -15.98
C MET A 64 -0.28 -5.48 -15.80
N GLU A 65 -0.53 -4.39 -16.52
CA GLU A 65 0.02 -3.07 -16.22
C GLU A 65 -1.08 -2.21 -15.61
N LEU A 66 -0.79 -1.61 -14.47
CA LEU A 66 -1.64 -0.66 -13.78
C LEU A 66 -0.93 0.69 -13.78
N LYS A 67 -1.51 1.69 -14.45
CA LYS A 67 -1.09 3.08 -14.36
C LYS A 67 -2.14 3.87 -13.56
N ASN A 68 -1.69 4.64 -12.58
CA ASN A 68 -2.58 5.44 -11.75
C ASN A 68 -2.12 6.89 -11.68
N GLU A 69 -3.07 7.81 -11.80
CA GLU A 69 -2.88 9.25 -11.58
C GLU A 69 -3.81 9.67 -10.45
N VAL A 70 -3.24 10.19 -9.38
CA VAL A 70 -3.99 10.66 -8.20
C VAL A 70 -3.77 12.16 -8.03
N THR A 71 -4.86 12.91 -7.92
CA THR A 71 -4.83 14.31 -7.54
C THR A 71 -5.26 14.45 -6.09
N ASN A 72 -4.43 15.12 -5.30
CA ASN A 72 -4.67 15.43 -3.89
C ASN A 72 -5.12 16.89 -3.76
N ASN A 73 -6.40 17.08 -3.47
CA ASN A 73 -7.03 18.39 -3.23
C ASN A 73 -7.31 18.63 -1.74
N SER A 74 -6.82 17.75 -0.86
CA SER A 74 -7.17 17.77 0.56
C SER A 74 -6.64 19.01 1.30
N GLY A 75 -5.58 19.63 0.80
CA GLY A 75 -4.88 20.70 1.51
C GLY A 75 -4.20 20.27 2.80
N LEU A 76 -4.13 18.97 3.06
CA LEU A 76 -3.51 18.41 4.27
C LEU A 76 -1.98 18.50 4.19
N GLU A 77 -1.36 18.75 5.34
CA GLU A 77 0.10 18.82 5.48
C GLU A 77 0.78 17.50 5.09
N THR A 78 0.12 16.40 5.37
CA THR A 78 0.54 15.05 4.95
C THR A 78 -0.65 14.10 4.91
N ILE A 79 -0.58 13.11 4.03
CA ILE A 79 -1.46 11.93 4.02
C ILE A 79 -0.64 10.67 4.30
N ALA A 80 -1.28 9.55 4.62
CA ALA A 80 -0.56 8.33 5.01
C ALA A 80 0.20 7.72 3.84
N ARG A 81 -0.49 7.50 2.74
CA ARG A 81 0.06 6.81 1.57
C ARG A 81 -0.71 7.13 0.28
N VAL A 82 -0.06 6.89 -0.84
CA VAL A 82 -0.69 6.87 -2.16
C VAL A 82 -0.29 5.58 -2.86
N GLY A 83 -1.24 4.67 -3.00
CA GLY A 83 -0.96 3.33 -3.54
C GLY A 83 -2.22 2.54 -3.85
N GLN A 84 -2.05 1.24 -4.02
CA GLN A 84 -3.10 0.27 -4.30
C GLN A 84 -2.94 -0.94 -3.40
N SER A 85 -4.07 -1.51 -2.96
CA SER A 85 -4.08 -2.76 -2.21
C SER A 85 -4.73 -3.88 -3.02
N PHE A 86 -4.16 -5.06 -2.90
CA PHE A 86 -4.63 -6.27 -3.56
C PHE A 86 -4.78 -7.38 -2.51
N ARG A 87 -5.72 -8.27 -2.76
CA ARG A 87 -5.86 -9.49 -1.97
C ARG A 87 -5.57 -10.68 -2.87
N LEU A 88 -4.59 -11.49 -2.50
CA LEU A 88 -4.28 -12.78 -3.10
C LEU A 88 -4.85 -13.91 -2.22
N PRO A 89 -5.05 -15.12 -2.76
CA PRO A 89 -5.30 -16.30 -1.93
C PRO A 89 -4.20 -16.48 -0.87
N ALA A 90 -4.56 -16.99 0.30
CA ALA A 90 -3.61 -17.20 1.41
C ALA A 90 -2.47 -18.17 1.08
N ALA A 91 -2.63 -19.00 0.03
CA ALA A 91 -1.57 -19.87 -0.46
C ALA A 91 -0.36 -19.13 -1.05
N PHE A 92 -0.55 -17.85 -1.48
CA PHE A 92 0.58 -17.00 -1.89
C PHE A 92 1.29 -16.45 -0.65
N ASP A 93 1.96 -17.32 0.08
CA ASP A 93 2.58 -17.07 1.37
C ASP A 93 4.10 -16.89 1.32
N THR A 94 4.75 -17.20 0.21
CA THR A 94 6.19 -17.01 0.02
C THR A 94 6.46 -15.68 -0.67
N LEU A 95 7.08 -14.76 0.06
CA LEU A 95 7.47 -13.43 -0.40
C LEU A 95 8.96 -13.40 -0.74
N THR A 96 9.30 -12.87 -1.93
CA THR A 96 10.68 -12.53 -2.32
C THR A 96 10.70 -11.07 -2.80
N TRP A 97 11.70 -10.29 -2.36
CA TRP A 97 11.85 -8.91 -2.83
C TRP A 97 13.31 -8.49 -2.99
N TYR A 98 13.52 -7.54 -3.89
CA TYR A 98 14.79 -6.83 -4.03
C TYR A 98 14.59 -5.37 -3.64
N GLY A 99 15.06 -5.01 -2.47
CA GLY A 99 14.87 -3.73 -1.83
C GLY A 99 15.54 -3.67 -0.46
N LYS A 100 15.12 -2.76 0.38
CA LYS A 100 15.60 -2.67 1.76
C LYS A 100 15.04 -3.83 2.61
N GLY A 101 15.91 -4.38 3.49
CA GLY A 101 15.56 -5.49 4.38
C GLY A 101 16.72 -5.92 5.28
N PRO A 102 16.62 -7.09 5.95
CA PRO A 102 15.51 -8.07 5.90
C PRO A 102 14.26 -7.68 6.71
N TRP A 103 14.40 -6.80 7.70
CA TRP A 103 13.30 -6.31 8.55
C TRP A 103 12.55 -5.15 7.89
N GLU A 104 11.43 -4.78 8.50
CA GLU A 104 10.62 -3.68 8.00
C GLU A 104 11.39 -2.34 7.94
N THR A 105 11.06 -1.55 6.93
CA THR A 105 11.63 -0.22 6.69
C THR A 105 10.56 0.76 6.28
N TYR A 106 10.74 2.03 6.68
CA TYR A 106 9.89 3.16 6.32
C TYR A 106 10.76 4.37 5.97
N ALA A 107 10.22 5.36 5.29
CA ALA A 107 10.96 6.50 4.75
C ALA A 107 11.89 7.16 5.80
N ASP A 108 11.44 7.27 7.06
CA ASP A 108 12.16 7.82 8.20
C ASP A 108 12.84 6.76 9.09
N ARG A 109 12.87 5.48 8.67
CA ARG A 109 13.43 4.37 9.43
C ARG A 109 13.97 3.28 8.51
N LYS A 110 14.98 3.58 7.70
CA LYS A 110 15.55 2.66 6.74
C LYS A 110 17.07 2.62 6.65
N ASP A 111 17.78 3.46 7.40
CA ASP A 111 19.24 3.62 7.26
C ASP A 111 20.01 2.38 7.70
N ALA A 112 19.51 1.64 8.69
CA ALA A 112 20.13 0.40 9.15
C ALA A 112 19.91 -0.81 8.18
N ALA A 113 18.99 -0.70 7.24
CA ALA A 113 18.67 -1.77 6.30
C ALA A 113 19.51 -1.65 5.02
N LEU A 114 19.95 -2.78 4.50
CA LEU A 114 20.70 -2.85 3.25
C LEU A 114 19.77 -3.23 2.09
N ILE A 115 20.13 -2.79 0.88
CA ILE A 115 19.50 -3.28 -0.33
C ILE A 115 20.04 -4.68 -0.62
N GLY A 116 19.15 -5.64 -0.79
CA GLY A 116 19.46 -7.02 -1.06
C GLY A 116 18.27 -7.81 -1.61
N LEU A 117 18.53 -9.04 -1.97
CA LEU A 117 17.49 -10.01 -2.31
C LEU A 117 17.13 -10.79 -1.05
N TYR A 118 15.87 -10.71 -0.64
CA TYR A 118 15.36 -11.32 0.58
C TYR A 118 14.19 -12.23 0.26
N THR A 119 14.01 -13.25 1.08
CA THR A 119 12.86 -14.16 1.03
C THR A 119 12.39 -14.47 2.44
N SER A 120 11.08 -14.48 2.64
CA SER A 120 10.42 -14.84 3.90
C SER A 120 9.01 -15.35 3.64
N SER A 121 8.34 -15.85 4.66
CA SER A 121 6.89 -16.04 4.59
C SER A 121 6.16 -14.71 4.80
N VAL A 122 4.92 -14.65 4.29
CA VAL A 122 4.02 -13.50 4.55
C VAL A 122 3.71 -13.38 6.05
N ALA A 123 3.62 -14.49 6.77
CA ALA A 123 3.39 -14.49 8.20
C ALA A 123 4.52 -13.80 8.98
N GLU A 124 5.78 -13.98 8.56
CA GLU A 124 6.95 -13.34 9.18
C GLU A 124 7.02 -11.83 8.94
N GLN A 125 6.22 -11.29 8.01
CA GLN A 125 6.14 -9.85 7.77
C GLN A 125 5.27 -9.13 8.82
N HIS A 126 4.42 -9.87 9.51
CA HIS A 126 3.64 -9.32 10.61
C HIS A 126 4.52 -9.10 11.84
N VAL A 127 4.52 -7.88 12.36
CA VAL A 127 5.21 -7.54 13.61
C VAL A 127 4.17 -7.48 14.73
N PRO A 128 4.24 -8.36 15.74
CA PRO A 128 3.23 -8.46 16.81
C PRO A 128 3.40 -7.32 17.82
N PHE A 129 3.02 -6.12 17.45
CA PHE A 129 2.95 -5.01 18.38
C PHE A 129 1.77 -5.20 19.34
N ALA A 130 1.94 -4.86 20.62
CA ALA A 130 0.89 -4.96 21.64
C ALA A 130 -0.43 -4.27 21.21
N VAL A 131 -0.34 -3.29 20.36
CA VAL A 131 -1.46 -2.67 19.65
C VAL A 131 -1.20 -2.81 18.16
N PRO A 132 -2.00 -3.59 17.43
CA PRO A 132 -1.84 -3.76 16.01
C PRO A 132 -1.80 -2.41 15.27
N CYS A 133 -0.82 -2.25 14.40
CA CYS A 133 -0.61 -1.01 13.66
C CYS A 133 0.12 -1.28 12.35
N GLU A 134 0.51 -0.23 11.63
CA GLU A 134 1.32 -0.32 10.42
C GLU A 134 2.62 -1.08 10.69
N CYS A 135 2.88 -2.11 9.91
CA CYS A 135 4.07 -2.95 10.00
C CYS A 135 4.40 -3.62 8.65
N GLY A 136 5.57 -4.27 8.59
CA GLY A 136 5.98 -5.10 7.46
C GLY A 136 6.24 -4.32 6.16
N GLY A 137 6.50 -3.02 6.24
CA GLY A 137 6.83 -2.20 5.08
C GLY A 137 8.26 -2.40 4.59
N HIS A 138 8.49 -2.29 3.28
CA HIS A 138 9.81 -2.36 2.65
C HIS A 138 10.02 -1.21 1.67
N GLU A 139 11.00 -0.36 1.97
CA GLU A 139 11.38 0.80 1.17
C GLU A 139 12.39 0.44 0.06
N ASP A 140 12.53 1.37 -0.87
CA ASP A 140 13.50 1.31 -1.97
C ASP A 140 13.42 -0.03 -2.73
N THR A 141 12.20 -0.54 -2.92
CA THR A 141 11.94 -1.83 -3.56
C THR A 141 11.90 -1.69 -5.08
N ARG A 142 12.62 -2.56 -5.78
CA ARG A 142 12.67 -2.62 -7.25
C ARG A 142 11.74 -3.67 -7.81
N PHE A 143 11.61 -4.79 -7.10
CA PHE A 143 10.57 -5.77 -7.37
C PHE A 143 10.17 -6.51 -6.08
N ALA A 144 8.93 -7.00 -6.07
CA ALA A 144 8.43 -7.96 -5.11
C ALA A 144 7.75 -9.11 -5.86
N ALA A 145 7.78 -10.31 -5.29
CA ALA A 145 7.13 -11.47 -5.85
C ALA A 145 6.46 -12.29 -4.75
N LEU A 146 5.25 -12.77 -5.02
CA LEU A 146 4.49 -13.66 -4.15
C LEU A 146 4.25 -14.99 -4.87
N SER A 147 4.48 -16.10 -4.20
CA SER A 147 4.33 -17.44 -4.78
C SER A 147 3.54 -18.38 -3.86
N ASP A 148 2.77 -19.29 -4.48
CA ASP A 148 2.13 -20.43 -3.81
C ASP A 148 2.89 -21.75 -4.02
N GLY A 149 4.12 -21.68 -4.56
CA GLY A 149 4.95 -22.82 -4.92
C GLY A 149 4.69 -23.35 -6.34
N THR A 150 3.60 -22.97 -6.97
CA THR A 150 3.24 -23.36 -8.36
C THR A 150 3.15 -22.14 -9.27
N HIS A 151 2.54 -21.07 -8.78
CA HIS A 151 2.36 -19.81 -9.50
C HIS A 151 3.10 -18.70 -8.78
N THR A 152 3.52 -17.70 -9.56
CA THR A 152 4.20 -16.52 -9.03
C THR A 152 3.57 -15.26 -9.60
N VAL A 153 3.35 -14.28 -8.77
CA VAL A 153 2.99 -12.91 -9.15
C VAL A 153 4.17 -12.02 -8.82
N GLN A 154 4.87 -11.54 -9.86
CA GLN A 154 5.98 -10.60 -9.71
C GLN A 154 5.50 -9.19 -10.02
N ILE A 155 5.88 -8.22 -9.19
CA ILE A 155 5.54 -6.82 -9.31
C ILE A 155 6.80 -5.97 -9.48
N VAL A 156 6.77 -5.07 -10.47
CA VAL A 156 7.83 -4.08 -10.74
C VAL A 156 7.19 -2.70 -10.83
N GLY A 157 7.75 -1.72 -10.13
CA GLY A 157 7.34 -0.32 -10.25
C GLY A 157 7.99 0.41 -11.43
N SER A 158 7.42 1.53 -11.86
CA SER A 158 8.11 2.49 -12.76
C SER A 158 9.31 3.15 -12.09
N ASP A 159 9.25 3.26 -10.77
CA ASP A 159 10.28 3.78 -9.87
C ASP A 159 10.41 2.83 -8.69
N ASP A 160 11.40 3.06 -7.81
CA ASP A 160 11.48 2.38 -6.53
C ASP A 160 10.21 2.69 -5.72
N PHE A 161 9.67 1.70 -5.05
CA PHE A 161 8.40 1.81 -4.34
C PHE A 161 8.47 1.24 -2.93
N HIS A 162 7.50 1.62 -2.11
CA HIS A 162 7.24 0.99 -0.84
C HIS A 162 6.19 -0.11 -1.02
N PHE A 163 6.34 -1.24 -0.32
CA PHE A 163 5.29 -2.25 -0.27
C PHE A 163 5.22 -2.92 1.10
N SER A 164 4.09 -3.54 1.38
CA SER A 164 3.93 -4.55 2.43
C SER A 164 3.11 -5.72 1.91
N ALA A 165 3.39 -6.92 2.41
CA ALA A 165 2.64 -8.15 2.14
C ALA A 165 2.32 -8.81 3.47
N LEU A 166 1.06 -8.76 3.91
CA LEU A 166 0.65 -9.05 5.28
C LEU A 166 -0.46 -10.10 5.32
N PRO A 167 -0.56 -10.89 6.40
CA PRO A 167 -1.64 -11.87 6.59
C PRO A 167 -2.99 -11.21 6.91
N TYR A 168 -3.00 -9.94 7.30
CA TYR A 168 -4.21 -9.22 7.68
C TYR A 168 -4.39 -7.97 6.84
N SER A 169 -5.64 -7.60 6.59
CA SER A 169 -6.00 -6.35 5.93
C SER A 169 -5.77 -5.13 6.83
N ILE A 170 -5.61 -3.96 6.21
CA ILE A 170 -5.59 -2.68 6.95
C ILE A 170 -6.84 -2.53 7.83
N ALA A 171 -7.99 -3.03 7.38
CA ALA A 171 -9.24 -2.95 8.14
C ALA A 171 -9.20 -3.81 9.41
N GLU A 172 -8.61 -5.02 9.34
CA GLU A 172 -8.42 -5.90 10.49
C GLU A 172 -7.45 -5.29 11.49
N TYR A 173 -6.29 -4.79 11.05
CA TYR A 173 -5.35 -4.06 11.91
C TYR A 173 -6.00 -2.85 12.61
N ARG A 174 -6.83 -2.11 11.91
CA ARG A 174 -7.52 -0.92 12.47
C ARG A 174 -8.61 -1.27 13.48
N LYS A 175 -9.28 -2.41 13.31
CA LYS A 175 -10.33 -2.89 14.17
C LYS A 175 -9.79 -3.42 15.49
N ALA A 176 -8.67 -4.12 15.45
CA ALA A 176 -8.05 -4.73 16.62
C ALA A 176 -7.47 -3.67 17.57
N THR A 177 -7.73 -3.80 18.85
CA THR A 177 -7.14 -3.01 19.93
C THR A 177 -5.91 -3.71 20.51
N TYR A 178 -5.96 -5.04 20.54
CA TYR A 178 -4.90 -5.92 21.01
C TYR A 178 -4.57 -6.97 19.96
N GLU A 179 -3.36 -7.53 20.03
CA GLU A 179 -2.87 -8.54 19.11
C GLU A 179 -3.79 -9.76 19.02
N GLU A 180 -4.32 -10.20 20.15
CA GLU A 180 -5.19 -11.38 20.26
C GLU A 180 -6.58 -11.18 19.61
N GLU A 181 -6.91 -9.96 19.21
CA GLU A 181 -8.16 -9.65 18.49
C GLU A 181 -8.01 -9.78 16.96
N LEU A 182 -6.78 -10.00 16.47
CA LEU A 182 -6.56 -10.34 15.07
C LEU A 182 -7.12 -11.75 14.78
N PRO A 183 -7.60 -12.02 13.54
CA PRO A 183 -8.13 -13.33 13.20
C PRO A 183 -7.10 -14.45 13.41
N GLU A 184 -7.50 -15.57 14.01
CA GLU A 184 -6.64 -16.76 14.17
C GLU A 184 -6.20 -17.34 12.82
N GLN A 185 -7.01 -17.17 11.78
CA GLN A 185 -6.72 -17.63 10.43
C GLN A 185 -6.75 -16.46 9.46
N THR A 186 -5.70 -16.34 8.66
CA THR A 186 -5.66 -15.36 7.60
C THR A 186 -6.72 -15.65 6.52
N THR A 187 -7.35 -14.60 6.03
CA THR A 187 -8.33 -14.68 4.94
C THR A 187 -7.70 -14.50 3.56
N GLY A 188 -6.40 -14.20 3.50
CA GLY A 188 -5.64 -13.97 2.27
C GLY A 188 -4.29 -13.35 2.54
N THR A 189 -3.51 -13.17 1.49
CA THR A 189 -2.30 -12.35 1.49
C THR A 189 -2.66 -10.96 1.00
N TRP A 190 -2.45 -9.97 1.85
CA TRP A 190 -2.76 -8.57 1.56
C TRP A 190 -1.50 -7.84 1.10
N LEU A 191 -1.42 -7.62 -0.21
CA LEU A 191 -0.34 -6.89 -0.85
C LEU A 191 -0.73 -5.43 -0.98
N ILE A 192 0.10 -4.53 -0.45
CA ILE A 192 -0.07 -3.09 -0.58
C ILE A 192 1.15 -2.54 -1.32
N LEU A 193 0.92 -1.79 -2.37
CA LEU A 193 1.94 -1.19 -3.22
C LEU A 193 1.78 0.32 -3.17
N ASP A 194 2.77 1.03 -2.65
CA ASP A 194 2.72 2.48 -2.48
C ASP A 194 3.76 3.18 -3.37
N ALA A 195 3.33 4.13 -4.15
CA ALA A 195 4.20 5.08 -4.84
C ALA A 195 4.72 6.16 -3.89
N ALA A 196 4.04 6.36 -2.76
CA ALA A 196 4.48 7.23 -1.67
C ALA A 196 3.90 6.74 -0.35
N HIS A 197 4.74 6.64 0.67
CA HIS A 197 4.36 6.31 2.04
C HIS A 197 4.98 7.34 2.99
N ALA A 198 4.21 7.86 3.94
CA ALA A 198 4.71 8.82 4.92
C ALA A 198 5.58 8.12 5.96
N GLY A 199 6.57 8.83 6.49
CA GLY A 199 7.32 8.36 7.65
C GLY A 199 6.41 8.07 8.85
N LEU A 200 6.86 7.23 9.76
CA LEU A 200 6.13 6.82 10.96
C LEU A 200 6.50 7.64 12.22
N GLY A 201 7.37 8.63 12.09
CA GLY A 201 7.91 9.40 13.21
C GLY A 201 9.00 8.63 13.96
N GLY A 202 9.93 7.99 13.24
CA GLY A 202 10.94 7.09 13.78
C GLY A 202 11.81 7.68 14.89
N ASP A 203 12.22 8.93 14.74
CA ASP A 203 13.00 9.69 15.74
C ASP A 203 12.14 10.52 16.71
N THR A 204 10.86 10.66 16.43
CA THR A 204 9.91 11.44 17.24
C THR A 204 8.75 10.59 17.76
N GLY A 205 8.99 9.33 18.08
CA GLY A 205 7.99 8.29 18.36
C GLY A 205 6.85 8.62 19.34
N TRP A 206 6.98 9.69 20.11
CA TRP A 206 5.95 10.22 21.01
C TRP A 206 5.12 11.35 20.41
N THR A 207 5.50 11.87 19.24
CA THR A 207 4.84 13.02 18.62
C THR A 207 4.25 12.64 17.27
N LYS A 208 3.30 13.45 16.81
CA LYS A 208 2.66 13.31 15.49
C LYS A 208 3.44 14.02 14.38
N ASN A 209 4.63 14.52 14.71
CA ASN A 209 5.43 15.34 13.83
C ASN A 209 6.35 14.45 12.99
N ILE A 210 6.04 14.32 11.71
CA ILE A 210 6.93 13.73 10.71
C ILE A 210 7.77 14.85 10.15
N HIS A 211 9.08 14.64 9.99
CA HIS A 211 9.95 15.60 9.32
C HIS A 211 9.42 15.92 7.91
N PRO A 212 9.54 17.16 7.43
CA PRO A 212 8.97 17.58 6.15
C PRO A 212 9.34 16.71 4.96
N GLU A 213 10.57 16.21 4.92
CA GLU A 213 11.11 15.34 3.86
C GLU A 213 10.43 13.97 3.78
N TYR A 214 9.80 13.50 4.87
CA TYR A 214 9.09 12.22 4.93
C TYR A 214 7.57 12.36 4.81
N ARG A 215 7.08 13.55 4.45
CA ARG A 215 5.65 13.82 4.29
C ARG A 215 5.17 13.49 2.88
N VAL A 216 3.96 13.01 2.79
CA VAL A 216 3.25 12.78 1.52
C VAL A 216 2.27 13.93 1.31
N CYS A 217 2.72 14.97 0.59
CA CYS A 217 1.98 16.25 0.47
C CYS A 217 1.88 16.78 -0.96
N LYS A 218 2.36 16.05 -1.98
CA LYS A 218 2.27 16.49 -3.38
C LYS A 218 0.82 16.60 -3.82
N GLY A 219 0.51 17.59 -4.65
CA GLY A 219 -0.83 17.76 -5.23
C GLY A 219 -1.17 16.72 -6.31
N ARG A 220 -0.17 16.07 -6.90
CA ARG A 220 -0.37 15.03 -7.93
C ARG A 220 0.67 13.93 -7.83
N TYR A 221 0.21 12.69 -8.03
CA TYR A 221 1.02 11.48 -8.11
C TYR A 221 0.71 10.74 -9.40
N SER A 222 1.74 10.22 -10.07
CA SER A 222 1.59 9.34 -11.23
C SER A 222 2.57 8.20 -11.08
N TYR A 223 2.11 6.97 -11.19
CA TYR A 223 2.92 5.78 -11.02
C TYR A 223 2.37 4.61 -11.85
N THR A 224 3.24 3.64 -12.10
CA THR A 224 2.89 2.43 -12.84
C THR A 224 3.45 1.20 -12.11
N PHE A 225 2.60 0.19 -11.93
CA PHE A 225 3.01 -1.14 -11.51
C PHE A 225 2.76 -2.14 -12.63
N ARG A 226 3.73 -3.02 -12.86
CA ARG A 226 3.61 -4.14 -13.78
C ARG A 226 3.61 -5.44 -13.01
N PHE A 227 2.63 -6.27 -13.31
CA PHE A 227 2.44 -7.60 -12.72
C PHE A 227 2.74 -8.63 -13.79
N HIS A 228 3.66 -9.55 -13.50
CA HIS A 228 3.97 -10.70 -14.33
C HIS A 228 3.44 -11.94 -13.63
N PHE A 229 2.71 -12.76 -14.37
CA PHE A 229 2.12 -14.01 -13.88
C PHE A 229 2.92 -15.18 -14.48
N ALA A 230 3.46 -16.06 -13.62
CA ALA A 230 4.25 -17.23 -14.01
C ALA A 230 3.78 -18.49 -13.26
#